data_bd7873986eb9c0223789e3d30271f796
#
_entry.id   bd7873986eb9c0223789e3d30271f796
#
_cell.length_a   1.000
_cell.length_b   1.000
_cell.length_c   1.000
_cell.angle_alpha   90.00
_cell.angle_beta   90.00
_cell.angle_gamma   90.00
#
_symmetry.space_group_name_H-M   'P 1'
#
loop_
_entity.id
_entity.type
_entity.pdbx_description
1 polymer ?
#
loop_
_entity_poly.entity_id
_entity_poly.type
_entity_poly.pdbx_seq_one_letter_code
_entity_poly.pdbx_strand_id
1 'polypeptide(L)'
;FRAAGLNYTETFTSLYEESPAELSGMASVAGIKKGKWIGVAPFAKHRGKIYPVDEMEQVVACLSKCEDYTVFLFGGRGYEEAILEQWEFQYPRVKSVVGKYALDNELALISQLDVLLCMDSANMHFASLVGTRVISIWGATHPYAGFYGYHQDSGDVIQENLPCRPCSVFGQKPCLRGDWACMTLITPERIVEKVKASIK
;
A
#
# COMPACT_ATOMS: atom_id res chain seq x y z
N PHE A 1 -25.10 -0.71 -9.16
CA PHE A 1 -26.00 -1.49 -10.03
C PHE A 1 -27.26 -1.93 -9.27
N ARG A 2 -27.16 -2.65 -8.12
CA ARG A 2 -28.35 -3.09 -7.35
C ARG A 2 -29.25 -1.93 -6.93
N ALA A 3 -28.69 -0.79 -6.51
CA ALA A 3 -29.43 0.43 -6.20
C ALA A 3 -30.16 1.04 -7.41
N ALA A 4 -29.71 0.71 -8.63
CA ALA A 4 -30.36 1.08 -9.88
C ALA A 4 -31.34 -0.01 -10.40
N GLY A 5 -31.66 -1.03 -9.60
CA GLY A 5 -32.55 -2.11 -9.97
C GLY A 5 -31.95 -3.16 -10.91
N LEU A 6 -30.63 -3.12 -11.14
CA LEU A 6 -29.94 -4.09 -11.99
C LEU A 6 -29.49 -5.30 -11.17
N ASN A 7 -29.93 -6.48 -11.55
CA ASN A 7 -29.48 -7.74 -10.96
C ASN A 7 -28.21 -8.21 -11.67
N TYR A 8 -27.17 -8.46 -10.91
CA TYR A 8 -25.93 -9.06 -11.41
C TYR A 8 -25.28 -9.92 -10.31
N THR A 9 -24.51 -10.90 -10.73
CA THR A 9 -23.66 -11.70 -9.86
C THR A 9 -22.23 -11.21 -10.05
N GLU A 10 -21.59 -10.81 -8.96
CA GLU A 10 -20.19 -10.45 -8.95
C GLU A 10 -19.34 -11.71 -9.11
N THR A 11 -18.50 -11.74 -10.13
CA THR A 11 -17.64 -12.89 -10.44
C THR A 11 -16.17 -12.53 -10.52
N PHE A 12 -15.84 -11.23 -10.57
CA PHE A 12 -14.43 -10.78 -10.66
C PHE A 12 -13.70 -11.01 -9.34
N THR A 13 -12.55 -11.67 -9.38
CA THR A 13 -11.65 -11.87 -8.24
C THR A 13 -10.26 -11.29 -8.50
N SER A 14 -9.71 -11.46 -9.70
CA SER A 14 -8.38 -10.98 -10.07
C SER A 14 -8.22 -10.87 -11.58
N LEU A 15 -7.33 -9.98 -12.03
CA LEU A 15 -6.89 -9.93 -13.44
C LEU A 15 -6.14 -11.19 -13.87
N TYR A 16 -5.65 -11.97 -12.93
CA TYR A 16 -4.85 -13.19 -13.17
C TYR A 16 -5.58 -14.47 -12.76
N GLU A 17 -6.92 -14.50 -12.83
CA GLU A 17 -7.73 -15.68 -12.49
C GLU A 17 -7.42 -16.89 -13.36
N GLU A 18 -7.28 -16.66 -14.68
CA GLU A 18 -7.12 -17.72 -15.68
C GLU A 18 -5.66 -18.10 -15.93
N SER A 19 -4.72 -17.21 -15.61
CA SER A 19 -3.29 -17.44 -15.84
C SER A 19 -2.45 -16.73 -14.79
N PRO A 20 -1.48 -17.44 -14.18
CA PRO A 20 -0.54 -16.79 -13.27
C PRO A 20 0.18 -15.62 -13.93
N ALA A 21 0.38 -14.53 -13.18
CA ALA A 21 1.16 -13.40 -13.66
C ALA A 21 2.60 -13.80 -13.95
N GLU A 22 3.12 -13.45 -15.13
CA GLU A 22 4.50 -13.70 -15.50
C GLU A 22 5.42 -12.58 -14.98
N LEU A 23 6.49 -12.98 -14.27
CA LEU A 23 7.51 -12.07 -13.75
C LEU A 23 8.75 -11.98 -14.65
N SER A 24 8.72 -12.54 -15.87
CA SER A 24 9.87 -12.57 -16.77
C SER A 24 10.46 -11.18 -17.04
N GLY A 25 9.61 -10.16 -17.20
CA GLY A 25 10.04 -8.77 -17.38
C GLY A 25 10.68 -8.13 -16.15
N MET A 26 10.56 -8.73 -14.98
CA MET A 26 11.06 -8.22 -13.70
C MET A 26 12.04 -9.16 -12.99
N ALA A 27 12.48 -10.23 -13.65
CA ALA A 27 13.30 -11.26 -13.02
C ALA A 27 14.58 -10.70 -12.38
N SER A 28 15.14 -9.62 -12.94
CA SER A 28 16.36 -8.95 -12.43
C SER A 28 16.12 -8.26 -11.07
N VAL A 29 14.91 -7.78 -10.79
CA VAL A 29 14.55 -7.12 -9.51
C VAL A 29 13.83 -8.08 -8.58
N ALA A 30 12.78 -8.72 -9.06
CA ALA A 30 11.97 -9.62 -8.24
C ALA A 30 12.79 -10.84 -7.78
N GLY A 31 13.53 -11.45 -8.71
CA GLY A 31 14.26 -12.69 -8.45
C GLY A 31 13.29 -13.86 -8.22
N ILE A 32 13.81 -14.93 -7.62
CA ILE A 32 13.00 -16.08 -7.20
C ILE A 32 12.40 -15.76 -5.84
N LYS A 33 11.07 -15.94 -5.70
CA LYS A 33 10.38 -15.73 -4.42
C LYS A 33 10.93 -16.70 -3.37
N LYS A 34 11.57 -16.13 -2.36
CA LYS A 34 11.99 -16.83 -1.15
C LYS A 34 11.37 -16.09 0.04
N GLY A 35 10.74 -16.82 0.95
CA GLY A 35 10.06 -16.21 2.08
C GLY A 35 8.87 -15.33 1.69
N LYS A 36 8.63 -14.28 2.45
CA LYS A 36 7.47 -13.38 2.31
C LYS A 36 7.84 -12.12 1.53
N TRP A 37 7.00 -11.76 0.58
CA TRP A 37 7.13 -10.54 -0.19
C TRP A 37 6.12 -9.49 0.29
N ILE A 38 6.63 -8.36 0.75
CA ILE A 38 5.84 -7.25 1.29
C ILE A 38 5.97 -6.06 0.36
N GLY A 39 4.87 -5.56 -0.15
CA GLY A 39 4.86 -4.28 -0.85
C GLY A 39 4.68 -3.11 0.12
N VAL A 40 5.33 -1.99 -0.14
CA VAL A 40 5.13 -0.72 0.58
C VAL A 40 4.97 0.41 -0.43
N ALA A 41 3.81 1.09 -0.40
CA ALA A 41 3.52 2.27 -1.21
C ALA A 41 3.22 3.46 -0.28
N PRO A 42 4.26 4.22 0.14
CA PRO A 42 4.17 5.16 1.26
C PRO A 42 3.53 6.51 0.88
N PHE A 43 3.29 6.76 -0.40
CA PHE A 43 2.87 8.05 -0.90
C PHE A 43 1.43 8.07 -1.41
N ALA A 44 0.87 9.28 -1.47
CA ALA A 44 -0.41 9.58 -2.06
C ALA A 44 -0.39 11.01 -2.62
N LYS A 45 -1.36 11.34 -3.48
CA LYS A 45 -1.43 12.64 -4.14
C LYS A 45 -1.53 13.83 -3.17
N HIS A 46 -2.20 13.66 -2.03
CA HIS A 46 -2.51 14.77 -1.11
C HIS A 46 -1.92 14.56 0.27
N ARG A 47 -1.42 15.64 0.90
CA ARG A 47 -0.76 15.59 2.22
C ARG A 47 -1.61 14.92 3.31
N GLY A 48 -2.92 15.12 3.29
CA GLY A 48 -3.84 14.51 4.27
C GLY A 48 -3.98 12.99 4.17
N LYS A 49 -3.35 12.38 3.17
CA LYS A 49 -3.30 10.92 2.94
C LYS A 49 -1.90 10.35 3.10
N ILE A 50 -0.88 11.14 3.43
CA ILE A 50 0.51 10.69 3.51
C ILE A 50 0.89 10.54 4.98
N TYR A 51 1.26 9.33 5.38
CA TYR A 51 1.88 9.06 6.67
C TYR A 51 3.25 9.75 6.73
N PRO A 52 3.73 10.21 7.90
CA PRO A 52 5.06 10.83 7.98
C PRO A 52 6.12 9.92 7.35
N VAL A 53 6.92 10.50 6.44
CA VAL A 53 7.85 9.72 5.61
C VAL A 53 8.96 9.09 6.45
N ASP A 54 9.46 9.83 7.43
CA ASP A 54 10.44 9.38 8.42
C ASP A 54 9.93 8.23 9.31
N GLU A 55 8.66 8.27 9.68
CA GLU A 55 8.01 7.19 10.41
C GLU A 55 7.78 5.95 9.52
N MET A 56 7.44 6.15 8.24
CA MET A 56 7.32 5.04 7.29
C MET A 56 8.69 4.41 7.00
N GLU A 57 9.75 5.19 6.96
CA GLU A 57 11.11 4.68 6.87
C GLU A 57 11.44 3.72 8.01
N GLN A 58 11.03 4.05 9.26
CA GLN A 58 11.21 3.17 10.41
C GLN A 58 10.45 1.84 10.24
N VAL A 59 9.24 1.89 9.64
CA VAL A 59 8.49 0.66 9.30
C VAL A 59 9.28 -0.20 8.32
N VAL A 60 9.78 0.38 7.22
CA VAL A 60 10.59 -0.32 6.21
C VAL A 60 11.86 -0.88 6.84
N ALA A 61 12.59 -0.08 7.63
CA ALA A 61 13.78 -0.51 8.36
C ALA A 61 13.51 -1.69 9.29
N CYS A 62 12.37 -1.69 9.98
CA CYS A 62 12.00 -2.78 10.88
C CYS A 62 11.64 -4.06 10.12
N LEU A 63 10.88 -3.95 9.02
CA LEU A 63 10.52 -5.10 8.18
C LEU A 63 11.74 -5.72 7.50
N SER A 64 12.69 -4.88 7.05
CA SER A 64 13.91 -5.34 6.37
C SER A 64 14.88 -6.13 7.26
N LYS A 65 14.73 -6.07 8.59
CA LYS A 65 15.56 -6.84 9.54
C LYS A 65 15.23 -8.33 9.54
N CYS A 66 14.01 -8.71 9.15
CA CYS A 66 13.60 -10.11 9.08
C CYS A 66 14.21 -10.76 7.81
N GLU A 67 14.99 -11.82 7.99
CA GLU A 67 15.67 -12.49 6.88
C GLU A 67 14.71 -13.18 5.90
N ASP A 68 13.52 -13.53 6.36
CA ASP A 68 12.47 -14.15 5.55
C ASP A 68 11.64 -13.13 4.76
N TYR A 69 11.90 -11.82 4.89
CA TYR A 69 11.13 -10.80 4.19
C TYR A 69 11.94 -10.14 3.08
N THR A 70 11.28 -9.90 1.94
CA THR A 70 11.72 -8.97 0.91
C THR A 70 10.69 -7.85 0.79
N VAL A 71 11.13 -6.60 0.89
CA VAL A 71 10.28 -5.41 0.82
C VAL A 71 10.42 -4.76 -0.56
N PHE A 72 9.31 -4.63 -1.28
CA PHE A 72 9.24 -3.94 -2.56
C PHE A 72 8.60 -2.57 -2.38
N LEU A 73 9.26 -1.52 -2.87
CA LEU A 73 8.81 -0.13 -2.75
C LEU A 73 8.15 0.34 -4.04
N PHE A 74 6.93 0.87 -3.92
CA PHE A 74 6.13 1.41 -5.01
C PHE A 74 5.89 2.91 -4.82
N GLY A 75 5.95 3.69 -5.88
CA GLY A 75 5.74 5.14 -5.84
C GLY A 75 5.79 5.79 -7.22
N GLY A 76 5.68 7.11 -7.25
CA GLY A 76 5.83 7.91 -8.45
C GLY A 76 7.28 8.31 -8.71
N ARG A 77 7.55 8.79 -9.92
CA ARG A 77 8.88 9.32 -10.30
C ARG A 77 9.17 10.66 -9.62
N GLY A 78 10.45 11.03 -9.62
CA GLY A 78 10.93 12.29 -9.09
C GLY A 78 11.16 12.27 -7.59
N TYR A 79 10.45 13.09 -6.80
CA TYR A 79 10.69 13.19 -5.36
C TYR A 79 10.49 11.87 -4.61
N GLU A 80 9.43 11.13 -4.96
CA GLU A 80 9.15 9.82 -4.33
C GLU A 80 10.24 8.81 -4.68
N GLU A 81 10.63 8.76 -5.95
CA GLU A 81 11.70 7.89 -6.48
C GLU A 81 13.01 8.10 -5.71
N ALA A 82 13.44 9.35 -5.54
CA ALA A 82 14.69 9.67 -4.84
C ALA A 82 14.70 9.15 -3.38
N ILE A 83 13.57 9.27 -2.67
CA ILE A 83 13.44 8.74 -1.31
C ILE A 83 13.50 7.20 -1.31
N LEU A 84 12.77 6.57 -2.22
CA LEU A 84 12.67 5.11 -2.25
C LEU A 84 13.98 4.45 -2.71
N GLU A 85 14.74 5.10 -3.57
CA GLU A 85 16.10 4.68 -3.95
C GLU A 85 17.07 4.80 -2.76
N GLN A 86 16.94 5.86 -1.96
CA GLN A 86 17.71 6.00 -0.73
C GLN A 86 17.43 4.85 0.23
N TRP A 87 16.17 4.47 0.43
CA TRP A 87 15.80 3.34 1.28
C TRP A 87 16.29 2.00 0.71
N GLU A 88 16.22 1.79 -0.61
CA GLU A 88 16.79 0.61 -1.27
C GLU A 88 18.29 0.48 -1.00
N PHE A 89 19.03 1.59 -1.04
CA PHE A 89 20.47 1.60 -0.76
C PHE A 89 20.78 1.35 0.71
N GLN A 90 19.97 1.88 1.61
CA GLN A 90 20.22 1.89 3.06
C GLN A 90 19.85 0.58 3.75
N TYR A 91 18.81 -0.09 3.28
CA TYR A 91 18.27 -1.25 3.98
C TYR A 91 18.43 -2.56 3.17
N PRO A 92 18.90 -3.64 3.83
CA PRO A 92 19.01 -4.94 3.15
C PRO A 92 17.63 -5.47 2.77
N ARG A 93 17.54 -6.20 1.67
CA ARG A 93 16.29 -6.83 1.18
C ARG A 93 15.15 -5.86 0.85
N VAL A 94 15.45 -4.58 0.72
CA VAL A 94 14.55 -3.56 0.19
C VAL A 94 14.86 -3.33 -1.27
N LYS A 95 13.84 -3.27 -2.12
CA LYS A 95 13.96 -3.13 -3.57
C LYS A 95 12.95 -2.11 -4.08
N SER A 96 13.40 -1.03 -4.68
CA SER A 96 12.53 -0.08 -5.36
C SER A 96 12.21 -0.55 -6.78
N VAL A 97 10.96 -0.48 -7.18
CA VAL A 97 10.52 -0.75 -8.56
C VAL A 97 10.19 0.53 -9.31
N VAL A 98 10.24 1.67 -8.66
CA VAL A 98 9.82 2.96 -9.18
C VAL A 98 10.62 3.34 -10.42
N GLY A 99 9.91 3.72 -11.47
CA GLY A 99 10.52 4.16 -12.73
C GLY A 99 11.24 3.09 -13.54
N LYS A 100 11.35 1.87 -13.00
CA LYS A 100 12.13 0.77 -13.63
C LYS A 100 11.28 -0.07 -14.59
N TYR A 101 9.96 -0.09 -14.40
CA TYR A 101 9.06 -1.01 -15.12
C TYR A 101 7.78 -0.32 -15.57
N ALA A 102 7.07 -0.93 -16.51
CA ALA A 102 5.72 -0.54 -16.90
C ALA A 102 4.68 -1.08 -15.92
N LEU A 103 3.48 -0.51 -15.93
CA LEU A 103 2.41 -0.82 -14.96
C LEU A 103 1.99 -2.29 -14.97
N ASP A 104 1.97 -2.95 -16.12
CA ASP A 104 1.66 -4.38 -16.25
C ASP A 104 2.63 -5.25 -15.44
N ASN A 105 3.92 -4.92 -15.49
CA ASN A 105 4.95 -5.59 -14.70
C ASN A 105 4.79 -5.31 -13.20
N GLU A 106 4.46 -4.07 -12.81
CA GLU A 106 4.18 -3.74 -11.41
C GLU A 106 2.95 -4.51 -10.90
N LEU A 107 1.88 -4.60 -11.68
CA LEU A 107 0.69 -5.40 -11.34
C LEU A 107 1.03 -6.89 -11.20
N ALA A 108 1.87 -7.43 -12.08
CA ALA A 108 2.34 -8.80 -11.97
C ALA A 108 3.13 -9.03 -10.67
N LEU A 109 4.00 -8.09 -10.28
CA LEU A 109 4.70 -8.17 -9.00
C LEU A 109 3.74 -8.05 -7.82
N ILE A 110 2.81 -7.08 -7.85
CA ILE A 110 1.82 -6.89 -6.79
C ILE A 110 1.02 -8.18 -6.58
N SER A 111 0.65 -8.91 -7.64
CA SER A 111 -0.08 -10.18 -7.53
C SER A 111 0.68 -11.29 -6.79
N GLN A 112 1.99 -11.18 -6.70
CA GLN A 112 2.86 -12.15 -6.01
C GLN A 112 3.19 -11.75 -4.57
N LEU A 113 2.78 -10.56 -4.12
CA LEU A 113 3.00 -10.11 -2.75
C LEU A 113 2.13 -10.91 -1.77
N ASP A 114 2.63 -11.15 -0.59
CA ASP A 114 1.84 -11.68 0.53
C ASP A 114 0.94 -10.60 1.14
N VAL A 115 1.36 -9.33 1.08
CA VAL A 115 0.59 -8.16 1.51
C VAL A 115 1.15 -6.88 0.89
N LEU A 116 0.28 -5.90 0.61
CA LEU A 116 0.67 -4.53 0.29
C LEU A 116 0.28 -3.58 1.43
N LEU A 117 1.25 -2.90 2.02
CA LEU A 117 1.05 -1.75 2.90
C LEU A 117 0.99 -0.47 2.05
N CYS A 118 -0.10 0.28 2.12
CA CYS A 118 -0.22 1.50 1.33
C CYS A 118 -1.06 2.57 2.02
N MET A 119 -1.04 3.76 1.45
CA MET A 119 -1.94 4.85 1.78
C MET A 119 -3.29 4.67 1.06
N ASP A 120 -4.28 5.53 1.37
CA ASP A 120 -5.46 5.75 0.52
C ASP A 120 -4.99 6.35 -0.83
N SER A 121 -4.54 5.47 -1.75
CA SER A 121 -3.87 5.78 -3.02
C SER A 121 -4.21 4.78 -4.12
N ALA A 122 -3.74 5.03 -5.33
CA ALA A 122 -3.94 4.14 -6.48
C ALA A 122 -3.42 2.71 -6.25
N ASN A 123 -2.33 2.56 -5.49
CA ASN A 123 -1.74 1.25 -5.21
C ASN A 123 -2.68 0.29 -4.46
N MET A 124 -3.57 0.82 -3.60
CA MET A 124 -4.63 0.03 -2.97
C MET A 124 -5.56 -0.61 -4.02
N HIS A 125 -5.92 0.15 -5.04
CA HIS A 125 -6.79 -0.34 -6.12
C HIS A 125 -6.06 -1.30 -7.06
N PHE A 126 -4.77 -1.06 -7.34
CA PHE A 126 -3.94 -2.00 -8.10
C PHE A 126 -3.84 -3.35 -7.41
N ALA A 127 -3.61 -3.37 -6.10
CA ALA A 127 -3.61 -4.61 -5.32
C ALA A 127 -4.99 -5.30 -5.35
N SER A 128 -6.08 -4.54 -5.28
CA SER A 128 -7.44 -5.08 -5.39
C SER A 128 -7.70 -5.72 -6.75
N LEU A 129 -7.19 -5.13 -7.85
CA LEU A 129 -7.34 -5.68 -9.20
C LEU A 129 -6.64 -7.02 -9.39
N VAL A 130 -5.59 -7.29 -8.63
CA VAL A 130 -4.81 -8.53 -8.73
C VAL A 130 -5.00 -9.48 -7.54
N GLY A 131 -5.99 -9.19 -6.69
CA GLY A 131 -6.37 -10.06 -5.57
C GLY A 131 -5.39 -10.06 -4.40
N THR A 132 -4.50 -9.07 -4.31
CA THR A 132 -3.52 -8.97 -3.22
C THR A 132 -4.13 -8.30 -1.99
N ARG A 133 -3.89 -8.88 -0.81
CA ARG A 133 -4.31 -8.31 0.48
C ARG A 133 -3.66 -6.96 0.72
N VAL A 134 -4.44 -6.01 1.22
CA VAL A 134 -3.99 -4.64 1.50
C VAL A 134 -4.15 -4.29 2.97
N ILE A 135 -3.08 -3.76 3.57
CA ILE A 135 -3.15 -2.96 4.79
C ILE A 135 -3.11 -1.50 4.37
N SER A 136 -4.15 -0.74 4.68
CA SER A 136 -4.27 0.65 4.26
C SER A 136 -4.28 1.63 5.44
N ILE A 137 -3.51 2.73 5.31
CA ILE A 137 -3.42 3.80 6.31
C ILE A 137 -4.28 4.97 5.86
N TRP A 138 -5.16 5.44 6.76
CA TRP A 138 -6.13 6.48 6.47
C TRP A 138 -6.01 7.66 7.45
N GLY A 139 -5.79 8.86 6.88
CA GLY A 139 -5.67 10.10 7.64
C GLY A 139 -6.92 10.99 7.56
N ALA A 140 -6.84 12.08 6.80
CA ALA A 140 -7.90 13.08 6.65
C ALA A 140 -9.17 12.54 5.95
N THR A 141 -9.07 11.43 5.24
CA THR A 141 -10.14 10.73 4.52
C THR A 141 -10.71 9.59 5.38
N HIS A 142 -11.70 8.86 4.84
CA HIS A 142 -12.30 7.72 5.54
C HIS A 142 -12.71 6.62 4.53
N PRO A 143 -12.54 5.33 4.86
CA PRO A 143 -12.98 4.23 3.99
C PRO A 143 -14.44 4.33 3.54
N TYR A 144 -15.34 4.82 4.40
CA TYR A 144 -16.76 4.99 4.10
C TYR A 144 -17.05 6.09 3.06
N ALA A 145 -16.06 6.88 2.65
CA ALA A 145 -16.22 7.84 1.56
C ALA A 145 -16.29 7.20 0.16
N GLY A 146 -16.22 5.87 0.07
CA GLY A 146 -16.38 5.10 -1.18
C GLY A 146 -15.08 4.87 -1.95
N PHE A 147 -13.93 5.19 -1.36
CA PHE A 147 -12.61 4.98 -2.00
C PHE A 147 -11.88 3.74 -1.48
N TYR A 148 -12.55 2.90 -0.70
CA TYR A 148 -11.93 1.68 -0.19
C TYR A 148 -11.68 0.66 -1.30
N GLY A 149 -10.60 -0.11 -1.17
CA GLY A 149 -10.22 -1.11 -2.16
C GLY A 149 -11.27 -2.22 -2.30
N TYR A 150 -11.57 -2.58 -3.54
CA TYR A 150 -12.52 -3.63 -3.86
C TYR A 150 -12.09 -4.97 -3.21
N HIS A 151 -13.02 -5.67 -2.55
CA HIS A 151 -12.81 -6.93 -1.82
C HIS A 151 -11.71 -6.91 -0.74
N GLN A 152 -11.28 -5.72 -0.27
CA GLN A 152 -10.35 -5.63 0.84
C GLN A 152 -11.06 -5.76 2.20
N ASP A 153 -10.39 -6.36 3.19
CA ASP A 153 -10.94 -6.58 4.52
C ASP A 153 -10.86 -5.28 5.35
N SER A 154 -12.01 -4.81 5.84
CA SER A 154 -12.08 -3.62 6.69
C SER A 154 -11.28 -3.76 8.00
N GLY A 155 -11.00 -4.98 8.45
CA GLY A 155 -10.10 -5.26 9.56
C GLY A 155 -8.64 -4.86 9.29
N ASP A 156 -8.25 -4.68 8.03
CA ASP A 156 -6.90 -4.28 7.62
C ASP A 156 -6.71 -2.77 7.43
N VAL A 157 -7.68 -1.98 7.90
CA VAL A 157 -7.58 -0.51 7.95
C VAL A 157 -6.84 -0.06 9.20
N ILE A 158 -5.83 0.78 9.03
CA ILE A 158 -5.14 1.48 10.11
C ILE A 158 -5.58 2.94 10.09
N GLN A 159 -6.19 3.39 11.16
CA GLN A 159 -6.67 4.77 11.30
C GLN A 159 -6.85 5.15 12.77
N GLU A 160 -6.89 6.46 13.04
CA GLU A 160 -7.22 7.01 14.34
C GLU A 160 -8.68 7.49 14.37
N ASN A 161 -9.37 7.22 15.46
CA ASN A 161 -10.74 7.71 15.65
C ASN A 161 -10.70 9.10 16.28
N LEU A 162 -10.72 10.15 15.45
CA LEU A 162 -10.67 11.54 15.89
C LEU A 162 -11.96 12.27 15.50
N PRO A 163 -12.50 13.17 16.35
CA PRO A 163 -13.73 13.90 16.05
C PRO A 163 -13.66 14.78 14.79
N CYS A 164 -12.44 15.16 14.37
CA CYS A 164 -12.22 15.95 13.15
C CYS A 164 -12.22 15.12 11.86
N ARG A 165 -12.31 13.79 11.93
CA ARG A 165 -12.30 12.90 10.74
C ARG A 165 -13.71 12.44 10.38
N PRO A 166 -13.99 12.28 9.06
CA PRO A 166 -13.18 12.76 7.93
C PRO A 166 -13.29 14.28 7.77
N CYS A 167 -12.17 14.98 7.61
CA CYS A 167 -12.16 16.43 7.38
C CYS A 167 -12.02 16.80 5.90
N SER A 168 -11.73 15.84 5.04
CA SER A 168 -11.59 16.01 3.60
C SER A 168 -12.02 14.77 2.84
N VAL A 169 -12.73 14.94 1.73
CA VAL A 169 -13.11 13.81 0.86
C VAL A 169 -11.88 13.27 0.11
N PHE A 170 -11.00 14.15 -0.40
CA PHE A 170 -9.84 13.78 -1.20
C PHE A 170 -8.49 13.95 -0.47
N GLY A 171 -8.49 14.46 0.76
CA GLY A 171 -7.26 14.69 1.53
C GLY A 171 -6.49 15.97 1.18
N GLN A 172 -7.05 16.86 0.32
CA GLN A 172 -6.40 18.07 -0.15
C GLN A 172 -6.50 19.26 0.82
N LYS A 173 -7.44 19.22 1.77
CA LYS A 173 -7.64 20.31 2.72
C LYS A 173 -6.49 20.37 3.74
N PRO A 174 -6.10 21.58 4.18
CA PRO A 174 -5.14 21.70 5.27
C PRO A 174 -5.72 21.13 6.56
N CYS A 175 -4.84 20.68 7.45
CA CYS A 175 -5.24 20.20 8.77
C CYS A 175 -5.69 21.37 9.64
N LEU A 176 -6.96 21.38 10.08
CA LEU A 176 -7.48 22.42 10.96
C LEU A 176 -6.82 22.43 12.34
N ARG A 177 -6.35 21.27 12.81
CA ARG A 177 -5.58 21.12 14.06
C ARG A 177 -4.13 21.56 13.92
N GLY A 178 -3.57 21.52 12.71
CA GLY A 178 -2.19 21.82 12.39
C GLY A 178 -1.18 20.69 12.66
N ASP A 179 -1.57 19.65 13.41
CA ASP A 179 -0.70 18.59 13.91
C ASP A 179 -0.76 17.26 13.13
N TRP A 180 -1.72 17.14 12.21
CA TRP A 180 -1.98 15.90 11.46
C TRP A 180 -2.14 14.64 12.35
N ALA A 181 -2.73 14.80 13.55
CA ALA A 181 -2.87 13.74 14.56
C ALA A 181 -3.47 12.44 13.99
N CYS A 182 -4.30 12.52 12.96
CA CYS A 182 -4.84 11.33 12.27
C CYS A 182 -3.77 10.45 11.62
N MET A 183 -2.55 10.96 11.44
CA MET A 183 -1.37 10.24 10.95
C MET A 183 -0.30 10.12 12.03
N THR A 184 0.02 11.21 12.73
CA THR A 184 1.13 11.24 13.69
C THR A 184 0.89 10.46 15.00
N LEU A 185 -0.35 10.07 15.29
CA LEU A 185 -0.67 9.17 16.42
C LEU A 185 -0.58 7.68 16.05
N ILE A 186 -0.51 7.35 14.78
CA ILE A 186 -0.26 5.97 14.35
C ILE A 186 1.25 5.71 14.50
N THR A 187 1.62 4.72 15.32
CA THR A 187 3.04 4.43 15.54
C THR A 187 3.57 3.41 14.51
N PRO A 188 4.86 3.46 14.15
CA PRO A 188 5.49 2.47 13.28
C PRO A 188 5.33 1.03 13.78
N GLU A 189 5.41 0.81 15.10
CA GLU A 189 5.25 -0.50 15.71
C GLU A 189 3.89 -1.09 15.42
N ARG A 190 2.81 -0.30 15.55
CA ARG A 190 1.45 -0.73 15.25
C ARG A 190 1.29 -1.17 13.78
N ILE A 191 1.94 -0.46 12.86
CA ILE A 191 1.94 -0.81 11.44
C ILE A 191 2.70 -2.12 11.22
N VAL A 192 3.91 -2.24 11.78
CA VAL A 192 4.73 -3.45 11.67
C VAL A 192 4.03 -4.68 12.25
N GLU A 193 3.41 -4.55 13.42
CA GLU A 193 2.63 -5.63 14.05
C GLU A 193 1.47 -6.08 13.15
N LYS A 194 0.74 -5.11 12.57
CA LYS A 194 -0.35 -5.40 11.65
C LYS A 194 0.12 -6.13 10.39
N VAL A 195 1.23 -5.69 9.79
CA VAL A 195 1.85 -6.37 8.64
C VAL A 195 2.25 -7.80 9.00
N LYS A 196 2.97 -7.99 10.10
CA LYS A 196 3.40 -9.32 10.56
C LYS A 196 2.24 -10.25 10.86
N ALA A 197 1.16 -9.75 11.42
CA ALA A 197 -0.04 -10.53 11.70
C ALA A 197 -0.78 -10.99 10.42
N SER A 198 -0.64 -10.24 9.33
CA SER A 198 -1.33 -10.50 8.06
C SER A 198 -0.66 -11.56 7.19
N ILE A 199 0.63 -11.85 7.42
CA ILE A 199 1.47 -12.73 6.58
C ILE A 199 1.89 -14.03 7.27
N LYS A 200 1.15 -14.44 8.26
CA LYS A 200 1.36 -15.71 8.98
C LYS A 200 1.16 -16.92 8.10
#